data_c672fb6a017b6bd610e8682a359d251f
#
_entry.id   c672fb6a017b6bd610e8682a359d251f
#
_cell.length_a   1.000
_cell.length_b   1.000
_cell.length_c   1.000
_cell.angle_alpha   90.00
_cell.angle_beta   90.00
_cell.angle_gamma   90.00
#
_symmetry.space_group_name_H-M   'P 1'
#
loop_
_entity.id
_entity.type
_entity.pdbx_description
1 polymer ?
#
loop_
_entity_poly.entity_id
_entity_poly.type
_entity_poly.pdbx_seq_one_letter_code
_entity_poly.pdbx_strand_id
1 'polypeptide(L)'
;EVFLVIWIAIFGTLAFYLFGKITLPHDSPISHISVGRLSLGLLVLSFTIYLIPGLWGAPLKLISAFPPPMEYSESPIGLGNSNTGSSSSVVLPEGAKLGPNQIVVFDDYEKGLAYAKMVNKPIMLDFTGHACVNCRKMENNVWSDVTVLPILKNEVVVISLYVDDKRPLPEGEQFISKSTGAEIETIGDKW
;
A
#
# COMPACT_ATOMS: atom_id res chain seq x y z
N GLU A 1 5.22 -8.56 -1.74
CA GLU A 1 5.26 -9.74 -2.62
C GLU A 1 5.13 -11.04 -1.82
N VAL A 2 5.93 -11.26 -0.78
CA VAL A 2 5.86 -12.46 0.08
C VAL A 2 4.43 -12.70 0.59
N PHE A 3 3.74 -11.66 1.03
CA PHE A 3 2.33 -11.72 1.45
C PHE A 3 1.42 -12.32 0.37
N LEU A 4 1.51 -11.84 -0.87
CA LEU A 4 0.70 -12.35 -1.98
C LEU A 4 1.06 -13.79 -2.36
N VAL A 5 2.36 -14.13 -2.36
CA VAL A 5 2.82 -15.50 -2.63
C VAL A 5 2.22 -16.50 -1.62
N ILE A 6 2.25 -16.15 -0.32
CA ILE A 6 1.68 -16.98 0.73
C ILE A 6 0.16 -17.15 0.52
N TRP A 7 -0.55 -16.08 0.22
CA TRP A 7 -2.00 -16.14 0.00
C TRP A 7 -2.35 -16.96 -1.24
N ILE A 8 -1.62 -16.78 -2.35
CA ILE A 8 -1.80 -17.59 -3.56
C ILE A 8 -1.57 -19.08 -3.26
N ALA A 9 -0.53 -19.41 -2.48
CA ALA A 9 -0.25 -20.79 -2.09
C ALA A 9 -1.38 -21.38 -1.23
N ILE A 10 -1.86 -20.63 -0.22
CA ILE A 10 -2.95 -21.07 0.66
C ILE A 10 -4.25 -21.28 -0.12
N PHE A 11 -4.70 -20.28 -0.87
CA PHE A 11 -5.96 -20.38 -1.62
C PHE A 11 -5.86 -21.36 -2.79
N GLY A 12 -4.70 -21.45 -3.45
CA GLY A 12 -4.46 -22.44 -4.48
C GLY A 12 -4.56 -23.87 -3.92
N THR A 13 -3.90 -24.13 -2.79
CA THR A 13 -3.98 -25.44 -2.11
C THR A 13 -5.41 -25.75 -1.68
N LEU A 14 -6.14 -24.77 -1.15
CA LEU A 14 -7.56 -24.91 -0.78
C LEU A 14 -8.41 -25.26 -2.00
N ALA A 15 -8.18 -24.62 -3.15
CA ALA A 15 -8.91 -24.94 -4.38
C ALA A 15 -8.67 -26.40 -4.82
N PHE A 16 -7.41 -26.87 -4.81
CA PHE A 16 -7.08 -28.27 -5.11
C PHE A 16 -7.70 -29.25 -4.11
N TYR A 17 -7.75 -28.91 -2.84
CA TYR A 17 -8.45 -29.69 -1.81
C TYR A 17 -9.96 -29.78 -2.09
N LEU A 18 -10.61 -28.66 -2.40
CA LEU A 18 -12.05 -28.62 -2.72
C LEU A 18 -12.37 -29.43 -3.99
N PHE A 19 -11.48 -29.46 -4.98
CA PHE A 19 -11.61 -30.30 -6.18
C PHE A 19 -11.26 -31.78 -5.93
N GLY A 20 -10.91 -32.16 -4.69
CA GLY A 20 -10.60 -33.54 -4.34
C GLY A 20 -9.28 -34.06 -4.92
N LYS A 21 -8.37 -33.16 -5.31
CA LYS A 21 -7.01 -33.50 -5.78
C LYS A 21 -6.03 -33.70 -4.64
N ILE A 22 -6.33 -33.12 -3.48
CA ILE A 22 -5.58 -33.28 -2.23
C ILE A 22 -6.52 -33.91 -1.22
N THR A 23 -6.07 -34.93 -0.49
CA THR A 23 -6.79 -35.57 0.60
C THR A 23 -5.93 -35.55 1.85
N LEU A 24 -6.53 -35.30 3.00
CA LEU A 24 -5.88 -35.33 4.30
C LEU A 24 -6.13 -36.70 4.97
N PRO A 25 -5.29 -37.12 5.95
CA PRO A 25 -5.35 -38.45 6.55
C PRO A 25 -6.69 -38.87 7.18
N HIS A 26 -7.53 -37.92 7.54
CA HIS A 26 -8.84 -38.15 8.17
C HIS A 26 -10.01 -37.82 7.26
N ASP A 27 -9.76 -37.55 5.98
CA ASP A 27 -10.83 -37.24 5.04
C ASP A 27 -11.56 -38.52 4.60
N SER A 28 -12.88 -38.42 4.45
CA SER A 28 -13.67 -39.48 3.81
C SER A 28 -13.40 -39.52 2.30
N PRO A 29 -13.34 -40.71 1.70
CA PRO A 29 -13.13 -40.84 0.26
C PRO A 29 -14.23 -40.13 -0.53
N ILE A 30 -13.85 -39.31 -1.49
CA ILE A 30 -14.77 -38.52 -2.31
C ILE A 30 -15.01 -39.27 -3.61
N SER A 31 -16.18 -39.86 -3.76
CA SER A 31 -16.59 -40.55 -5.02
C SER A 31 -17.05 -39.53 -6.08
N HIS A 32 -17.68 -38.43 -5.67
CA HIS A 32 -18.12 -37.36 -6.57
C HIS A 32 -18.09 -36.01 -5.85
N ILE A 33 -17.86 -34.97 -6.62
CA ILE A 33 -17.84 -33.59 -6.11
C ILE A 33 -19.26 -33.06 -6.10
N SER A 34 -19.77 -32.62 -4.94
CA SER A 34 -21.05 -31.95 -4.85
C SER A 34 -21.02 -30.58 -5.53
N VAL A 35 -22.20 -30.11 -5.99
CA VAL A 35 -22.33 -28.78 -6.64
C VAL A 35 -21.82 -27.66 -5.73
N GLY A 36 -22.14 -27.70 -4.43
CA GLY A 36 -21.68 -26.70 -3.48
C GLY A 36 -20.15 -26.68 -3.33
N ARG A 37 -19.52 -27.87 -3.28
CA ARG A 37 -18.07 -28.00 -3.19
C ARG A 37 -17.38 -27.51 -4.48
N LEU A 38 -17.97 -27.82 -5.64
CA LEU A 38 -17.48 -27.32 -6.94
C LEU A 38 -17.59 -25.79 -7.02
N SER A 39 -18.74 -25.24 -6.67
CA SER A 39 -18.96 -23.78 -6.70
C SER A 39 -18.00 -23.04 -5.79
N LEU A 40 -17.80 -23.53 -4.56
CA LEU A 40 -16.84 -22.96 -3.63
C LEU A 40 -15.40 -23.07 -4.17
N GLY A 41 -15.03 -24.22 -4.74
CA GLY A 41 -13.72 -24.42 -5.37
C GLY A 41 -13.46 -23.45 -6.51
N LEU A 42 -14.46 -23.21 -7.37
CA LEU A 42 -14.38 -22.23 -8.46
C LEU A 42 -14.24 -20.80 -7.94
N LEU A 43 -14.97 -20.43 -6.88
CA LEU A 43 -14.86 -19.12 -6.25
C LEU A 43 -13.45 -18.89 -5.68
N VAL A 44 -12.92 -19.87 -4.93
CA VAL A 44 -11.56 -19.81 -4.38
C VAL A 44 -10.50 -19.75 -5.48
N LEU A 45 -10.66 -20.55 -6.54
CA LEU A 45 -9.75 -20.52 -7.68
C LEU A 45 -9.78 -19.17 -8.40
N SER A 46 -10.96 -18.58 -8.61
CA SER A 46 -11.12 -17.27 -9.24
C SER A 46 -10.43 -16.18 -8.41
N PHE A 47 -10.57 -16.24 -7.07
CA PHE A 47 -9.86 -15.35 -6.17
C PHE A 47 -8.34 -15.55 -6.24
N THR A 48 -7.86 -16.79 -6.29
CA THR A 48 -6.44 -17.11 -6.46
C THR A 48 -5.88 -16.51 -7.75
N ILE A 49 -6.60 -16.67 -8.87
CA ILE A 49 -6.21 -16.09 -10.17
C ILE A 49 -6.20 -14.56 -10.09
N TYR A 50 -7.16 -13.95 -9.40
CA TYR A 50 -7.21 -12.50 -9.19
C TYR A 50 -5.97 -11.96 -8.44
N LEU A 51 -5.37 -12.75 -7.53
CA LEU A 51 -4.17 -12.34 -6.79
C LEU A 51 -2.89 -12.36 -7.64
N ILE A 52 -2.83 -13.21 -8.68
CA ILE A 52 -1.61 -13.46 -9.47
C ILE A 52 -1.04 -12.17 -10.09
N PRO A 53 -1.82 -11.31 -10.78
CA PRO A 53 -1.31 -10.05 -11.34
C PRO A 53 -0.68 -9.11 -10.32
N GLY A 54 -1.10 -9.20 -9.05
CA GLY A 54 -0.51 -8.42 -7.96
C GLY A 54 0.98 -8.72 -7.70
N LEU A 55 1.48 -9.89 -8.10
CA LEU A 55 2.91 -10.22 -8.02
C LEU A 55 3.77 -9.35 -8.96
N TRP A 56 3.17 -8.82 -10.02
CA TRP A 56 3.80 -7.91 -10.97
C TRP A 56 3.40 -6.45 -10.74
N GLY A 57 2.91 -6.11 -9.53
CA GLY A 57 2.56 -4.74 -9.16
C GLY A 57 1.22 -4.24 -9.69
N ALA A 58 0.36 -5.11 -10.26
CA ALA A 58 -0.97 -4.70 -10.65
C ALA A 58 -1.83 -4.32 -9.44
N PRO A 59 -2.61 -3.22 -9.50
CA PRO A 59 -3.42 -2.77 -8.38
C PRO A 59 -4.56 -3.76 -8.09
N LEU A 60 -4.53 -4.37 -6.92
CA LEU A 60 -5.56 -5.30 -6.45
C LEU A 60 -6.67 -4.53 -5.71
N LYS A 61 -7.54 -3.85 -6.46
CA LYS A 61 -8.55 -2.94 -5.89
C LYS A 61 -9.47 -3.59 -4.87
N LEU A 62 -9.85 -4.86 -5.05
CA LEU A 62 -10.75 -5.59 -4.15
C LEU A 62 -10.13 -5.80 -2.76
N ILE A 63 -8.81 -6.00 -2.69
CA ILE A 63 -8.08 -6.24 -1.44
C ILE A 63 -7.06 -5.15 -1.13
N SER A 64 -7.21 -3.96 -1.73
CA SER A 64 -6.28 -2.84 -1.60
C SER A 64 -5.97 -2.42 -0.16
N ALA A 65 -6.82 -2.82 0.77
CA ALA A 65 -6.69 -2.55 2.19
C ALA A 65 -5.80 -3.54 2.97
N PHE A 66 -5.50 -4.72 2.40
CA PHE A 66 -4.79 -5.79 3.09
C PHE A 66 -3.30 -5.90 2.77
N PRO A 67 -2.85 -5.71 1.51
CA PRO A 67 -1.42 -5.69 1.24
C PRO A 67 -0.75 -4.51 1.94
N PRO A 68 0.49 -4.68 2.42
CA PRO A 68 1.26 -3.55 2.93
C PRO A 68 1.46 -2.50 1.82
N PRO A 69 1.70 -1.23 2.19
CA PRO A 69 1.99 -0.17 1.23
C PRO A 69 3.09 -0.57 0.25
N MET A 70 2.98 -0.14 -1.00
CA MET A 70 3.94 -0.45 -2.06
C MET A 70 5.38 -0.03 -1.71
N GLU A 71 5.52 0.98 -0.86
CA GLU A 71 6.82 1.49 -0.34
C GLU A 71 7.58 0.44 0.50
N TYR A 72 6.87 -0.53 1.08
CA TYR A 72 7.45 -1.66 1.82
C TYR A 72 7.71 -2.89 0.94
N SER A 73 7.40 -2.82 -0.35
CA SER A 73 7.72 -3.89 -1.28
C SER A 73 9.21 -3.84 -1.63
N GLU A 74 9.88 -5.00 -1.63
CA GLU A 74 11.25 -5.14 -2.13
C GLU A 74 11.37 -4.76 -3.62
N SER A 75 10.25 -4.74 -4.33
CA SER A 75 10.16 -4.38 -5.74
C SER A 75 8.90 -3.53 -5.97
N PRO A 76 8.93 -2.23 -5.67
CA PRO A 76 7.77 -1.32 -5.79
C PRO A 76 7.18 -1.26 -7.21
N ILE A 77 7.94 -1.66 -8.21
CA ILE A 77 7.57 -1.63 -9.65
C ILE A 77 7.15 -3.02 -10.14
N GLY A 78 7.15 -4.05 -9.28
CA GLY A 78 6.78 -5.44 -9.60
C GLY A 78 7.90 -6.28 -10.21
N LEU A 79 7.78 -7.61 -10.05
CA LEU A 79 8.65 -8.60 -10.69
C LEU A 79 8.39 -8.60 -12.21
N GLY A 80 9.29 -8.08 -13.00
CA GLY A 80 9.23 -8.19 -14.46
C GLY A 80 9.19 -6.86 -15.22
N ASN A 81 9.10 -5.74 -14.56
CA ASN A 81 9.29 -4.46 -15.24
C ASN A 81 10.76 -4.00 -15.14
N SER A 82 11.67 -4.89 -15.54
CA SER A 82 13.02 -4.50 -15.95
C SER A 82 12.94 -3.85 -17.34
N ASN A 83 12.07 -2.86 -17.51
CA ASN A 83 12.29 -1.88 -18.54
C ASN A 83 13.51 -1.04 -18.12
N THR A 84 14.68 -1.56 -18.48
CA THR A 84 15.87 -0.81 -18.83
C THR A 84 15.53 0.12 -20.00
N GLY A 85 14.62 1.02 -19.77
CA GLY A 85 14.19 2.02 -20.74
C GLY A 85 13.78 3.26 -19.97
N SER A 86 14.76 4.16 -19.75
CA SER A 86 14.61 5.47 -19.11
C SER A 86 14.22 5.39 -17.62
N SER A 87 15.19 5.07 -16.76
CA SER A 87 15.36 5.89 -15.58
C SER A 87 15.66 7.30 -16.10
N SER A 88 14.66 8.08 -16.49
CA SER A 88 14.71 9.48 -16.19
C SER A 88 14.91 9.49 -14.67
N SER A 89 16.12 9.75 -14.25
CA SER A 89 16.43 10.10 -12.88
C SER A 89 15.58 11.34 -12.60
N VAL A 90 14.37 11.09 -12.08
CA VAL A 90 13.57 12.17 -11.51
C VAL A 90 14.43 12.63 -10.35
N VAL A 91 15.12 13.75 -10.54
CA VAL A 91 15.89 14.39 -9.48
C VAL A 91 14.84 14.81 -8.47
N LEU A 92 14.65 13.98 -7.45
CA LEU A 92 13.73 14.30 -6.37
C LEU A 92 14.31 15.47 -5.57
N PRO A 93 13.47 16.42 -5.16
CA PRO A 93 13.87 17.45 -4.22
C PRO A 93 14.42 16.83 -2.93
N GLU A 94 15.31 17.54 -2.25
CA GLU A 94 15.88 17.05 -0.99
C GLU A 94 14.79 16.79 0.04
N GLY A 95 14.77 15.57 0.59
CA GLY A 95 13.75 15.11 1.53
C GLY A 95 12.44 14.67 0.92
N ALA A 96 12.33 14.66 -0.41
CA ALA A 96 11.17 14.08 -1.10
C ALA A 96 11.40 12.60 -1.43
N LYS A 97 10.31 11.85 -1.51
CA LYS A 97 10.28 10.46 -1.95
C LYS A 97 9.17 10.24 -2.97
N LEU A 98 9.21 9.12 -3.68
CA LEU A 98 8.09 8.68 -4.51
C LEU A 98 7.07 7.97 -3.63
N GLY A 99 5.89 8.54 -3.50
CA GLY A 99 4.74 7.93 -2.85
C GLY A 99 3.82 7.20 -3.82
N PRO A 100 2.58 6.94 -3.41
CA PRO A 100 1.57 6.25 -4.22
C PRO A 100 1.41 6.89 -5.60
N ASN A 101 1.18 6.07 -6.63
CA ASN A 101 1.01 6.51 -8.02
C ASN A 101 2.18 7.36 -8.58
N GLN A 102 3.39 7.18 -8.01
CA GLN A 102 4.58 7.96 -8.37
C GLN A 102 4.40 9.49 -8.15
N ILE A 103 3.61 9.86 -7.15
CA ILE A 103 3.47 11.25 -6.71
C ILE A 103 4.70 11.58 -5.85
N VAL A 104 5.29 12.74 -6.06
CA VAL A 104 6.37 13.24 -5.20
C VAL A 104 5.78 13.71 -3.89
N VAL A 105 6.16 13.07 -2.77
CA VAL A 105 5.66 13.38 -1.45
C VAL A 105 6.79 13.69 -0.48
N PHE A 106 6.51 14.53 0.50
CA PHE A 106 7.38 14.80 1.66
C PHE A 106 6.79 14.10 2.89
N ASP A 107 7.63 13.48 3.71
CA ASP A 107 7.24 12.92 5.01
C ASP A 107 7.65 13.82 6.20
N ASP A 108 8.29 14.94 5.90
CA ASP A 108 8.68 15.97 6.83
C ASP A 108 7.96 17.28 6.48
N TYR A 109 7.22 17.81 7.44
CA TYR A 109 6.41 19.01 7.25
C TYR A 109 7.26 20.24 6.88
N GLU A 110 8.38 20.46 7.60
CA GLU A 110 9.22 21.65 7.39
C GLU A 110 9.90 21.63 6.02
N LYS A 111 10.39 20.47 5.60
CA LYS A 111 10.99 20.30 4.28
C LYS A 111 9.97 20.50 3.16
N GLY A 112 8.78 19.90 3.32
CA GLY A 112 7.68 20.07 2.37
C GLY A 112 7.21 21.53 2.28
N LEU A 113 7.09 22.22 3.42
CA LEU A 113 6.73 23.63 3.50
C LEU A 113 7.77 24.52 2.82
N ALA A 114 9.06 24.28 3.08
CA ALA A 114 10.16 25.02 2.45
C ALA A 114 10.14 24.86 0.94
N TYR A 115 9.95 23.62 0.47
CA TYR A 115 9.85 23.33 -0.96
C TYR A 115 8.63 23.99 -1.59
N ALA A 116 7.46 23.93 -0.95
CA ALA A 116 6.24 24.55 -1.46
C ALA A 116 6.37 26.06 -1.62
N LYS A 117 7.02 26.73 -0.66
CA LYS A 117 7.36 28.16 -0.76
C LYS A 117 8.30 28.45 -1.92
N MET A 118 9.32 27.60 -2.12
CA MET A 118 10.29 27.77 -3.22
C MET A 118 9.63 27.66 -4.59
N VAL A 119 8.72 26.69 -4.78
CA VAL A 119 8.02 26.47 -6.05
C VAL A 119 6.71 27.25 -6.19
N ASN A 120 6.33 28.01 -5.17
CA ASN A 120 5.10 28.80 -5.09
C ASN A 120 3.83 27.99 -5.40
N LYS A 121 3.73 26.80 -4.77
CA LYS A 121 2.57 25.90 -4.91
C LYS A 121 1.85 25.73 -3.58
N PRO A 122 0.52 25.52 -3.60
CA PRO A 122 -0.22 25.17 -2.41
C PRO A 122 0.20 23.81 -1.86
N ILE A 123 -0.02 23.60 -0.57
CA ILE A 123 0.29 22.35 0.12
C ILE A 123 -0.99 21.54 0.27
N MET A 124 -0.91 20.25 0.00
CA MET A 124 -1.88 19.25 0.43
C MET A 124 -1.28 18.47 1.60
N LEU A 125 -1.86 18.64 2.79
CA LEU A 125 -1.53 17.82 3.95
C LEU A 125 -2.35 16.53 3.90
N ASP A 126 -1.66 15.41 3.95
CA ASP A 126 -2.23 14.08 4.01
C ASP A 126 -1.84 13.43 5.34
N PHE A 127 -2.82 13.30 6.24
CA PHE A 127 -2.65 12.56 7.49
C PHE A 127 -2.88 11.07 7.20
N THR A 128 -1.81 10.34 7.07
CA THR A 128 -1.80 8.93 6.66
C THR A 128 -1.26 8.03 7.76
N GLY A 129 -1.20 6.74 7.51
CA GLY A 129 -0.61 5.76 8.42
C GLY A 129 -0.18 4.50 7.68
N HIS A 130 0.82 3.81 8.25
CA HIS A 130 1.31 2.54 7.72
C HIS A 130 0.22 1.45 7.74
N ALA A 131 -0.63 1.45 8.77
CA ALA A 131 -1.74 0.52 8.93
C ALA A 131 -3.10 1.10 8.48
N CYS A 132 -3.12 2.24 7.79
CA CYS A 132 -4.33 2.97 7.44
C CYS A 132 -5.03 2.38 6.19
N VAL A 133 -6.00 1.51 6.41
CA VAL A 133 -6.84 0.89 5.36
C VAL A 133 -7.53 1.92 4.46
N ASN A 134 -8.11 2.97 5.06
CA ASN A 134 -8.83 4.00 4.29
C ASN A 134 -7.88 4.87 3.46
N CYS A 135 -6.66 5.10 3.95
CA CYS A 135 -5.63 5.81 3.19
C CYS A 135 -5.29 5.03 1.91
N ARG A 136 -5.08 3.71 2.04
CA ARG A 136 -4.83 2.83 0.85
C ARG A 136 -5.99 2.86 -0.14
N LYS A 137 -7.24 2.87 0.34
CA LYS A 137 -8.41 3.00 -0.52
C LYS A 137 -8.45 4.35 -1.24
N MET A 138 -8.14 5.44 -0.54
CA MET A 138 -8.07 6.78 -1.11
C MET A 138 -7.01 6.84 -2.22
N GLU A 139 -5.80 6.37 -1.93
CA GLU A 139 -4.67 6.34 -2.88
C GLU A 139 -4.97 5.50 -4.14
N ASN A 140 -5.59 4.34 -3.95
CA ASN A 140 -5.85 3.41 -5.05
C ASN A 140 -7.09 3.76 -5.89
N ASN A 141 -8.05 4.49 -5.34
CA ASN A 141 -9.31 4.75 -6.02
C ASN A 141 -9.55 6.23 -6.36
N VAL A 142 -8.96 7.15 -5.58
CA VAL A 142 -9.15 8.59 -5.79
C VAL A 142 -7.89 9.24 -6.33
N TRP A 143 -6.73 9.03 -5.71
CA TRP A 143 -5.49 9.63 -6.18
C TRP A 143 -5.05 9.08 -7.55
N SER A 144 -5.44 7.85 -7.89
CA SER A 144 -5.20 7.23 -9.20
C SER A 144 -6.17 7.70 -10.29
N ASP A 145 -7.19 8.49 -9.96
CA ASP A 145 -8.16 8.99 -10.93
C ASP A 145 -7.49 9.92 -11.95
N VAL A 146 -7.94 9.81 -13.21
CA VAL A 146 -7.36 10.56 -14.34
C VAL A 146 -7.49 12.08 -14.20
N THR A 147 -8.43 12.56 -13.39
CA THR A 147 -8.64 13.99 -13.11
C THR A 147 -7.88 14.47 -11.89
N VAL A 148 -7.70 13.60 -10.88
CA VAL A 148 -7.06 13.93 -9.60
C VAL A 148 -5.54 13.80 -9.68
N LEU A 149 -5.04 12.73 -10.31
CA LEU A 149 -3.61 12.45 -10.37
C LEU A 149 -2.76 13.59 -10.95
N PRO A 150 -3.17 14.26 -12.05
CA PRO A 150 -2.43 15.40 -12.58
C PRO A 150 -2.34 16.58 -11.61
N ILE A 151 -3.40 16.84 -10.83
CA ILE A 151 -3.44 17.90 -9.82
C ILE A 151 -2.42 17.59 -8.72
N LEU A 152 -2.43 16.35 -8.21
CA LEU A 152 -1.49 15.91 -7.15
C LEU A 152 -0.04 15.94 -7.61
N LYS A 153 0.23 15.66 -8.89
CA LYS A 153 1.59 15.67 -9.43
C LYS A 153 2.10 17.06 -9.79
N ASN A 154 1.22 17.96 -10.24
CA ASN A 154 1.67 19.19 -10.88
C ASN A 154 1.24 20.47 -10.17
N GLU A 155 0.12 20.48 -9.45
CA GLU A 155 -0.45 21.72 -8.93
C GLU A 155 -0.22 21.93 -7.43
N VAL A 156 0.02 20.85 -6.67
CA VAL A 156 0.22 20.92 -5.23
C VAL A 156 1.53 20.25 -4.81
N VAL A 157 2.01 20.59 -3.62
CA VAL A 157 3.05 19.85 -2.91
C VAL A 157 2.38 18.96 -1.88
N VAL A 158 2.52 17.65 -2.02
CA VAL A 158 1.92 16.68 -1.10
C VAL A 158 2.88 16.43 0.07
N ILE A 159 2.38 16.60 1.30
CA ILE A 159 3.08 16.28 2.53
C ILE A 159 2.29 15.21 3.26
N SER A 160 2.82 13.97 3.29
CA SER A 160 2.18 12.82 3.94
C SER A 160 2.77 12.61 5.32
N LEU A 161 1.97 12.88 6.34
CA LEU A 161 2.34 12.81 7.75
C LEU A 161 1.79 11.51 8.36
N TYR A 162 2.69 10.64 8.82
CA TYR A 162 2.34 9.31 9.33
C TYR A 162 1.98 9.39 10.81
N VAL A 163 0.69 9.39 11.13
CA VAL A 163 0.16 9.50 12.51
C VAL A 163 0.34 8.23 13.35
N ASP A 164 0.72 7.12 12.74
CA ASP A 164 0.99 5.84 13.42
C ASP A 164 2.49 5.49 13.46
N ASP A 165 3.36 6.46 13.16
CA ASP A 165 4.81 6.27 13.19
C ASP A 165 5.31 6.22 14.64
N LYS A 166 5.78 5.04 15.07
CA LYS A 166 6.25 4.78 16.44
C LYS A 166 7.71 5.14 16.68
N ARG A 167 8.42 5.67 15.68
CA ARG A 167 9.80 6.10 15.88
C ARG A 167 9.85 7.27 16.87
N PRO A 168 10.77 7.22 17.86
CA PRO A 168 10.86 8.26 18.85
C PRO A 168 11.32 9.59 18.24
N LEU A 169 10.77 10.68 18.73
CA LEU A 169 11.31 12.01 18.47
C LEU A 169 12.65 12.18 19.21
N PRO A 170 13.60 12.94 18.65
CA PRO A 170 14.78 13.36 19.38
C PRO A 170 14.39 14.01 20.72
N GLU A 171 15.20 13.79 21.77
CA GLU A 171 14.89 14.31 23.12
C GLU A 171 14.62 15.83 23.16
N GLY A 172 15.23 16.60 22.28
CA GLY A 172 15.00 18.05 22.18
C GLY A 172 13.72 18.47 21.46
N GLU A 173 13.02 17.52 20.80
CA GLU A 173 11.77 17.76 20.06
C GLU A 173 10.54 17.18 20.77
N GLN A 174 10.74 16.49 21.89
CA GLN A 174 9.65 15.98 22.71
C GLN A 174 9.04 17.12 23.52
N PHE A 175 7.71 17.15 23.61
CA PHE A 175 7.00 18.21 24.33
C PHE A 175 5.64 17.73 24.83
N ILE A 176 5.05 18.51 25.73
CA ILE A 176 3.67 18.29 26.18
C ILE A 176 2.75 19.15 25.32
N SER A 177 1.76 18.51 24.68
CA SER A 177 0.77 19.21 23.86
C SER A 177 -0.03 20.22 24.71
N LYS A 178 -0.04 21.48 24.31
CA LYS A 178 -0.80 22.53 24.98
C LYS A 178 -2.32 22.36 24.86
N SER A 179 -2.78 21.67 23.83
CA SER A 179 -4.21 21.47 23.56
C SER A 179 -4.78 20.25 24.27
N THR A 180 -4.00 19.15 24.35
CA THR A 180 -4.47 17.87 24.89
C THR A 180 -3.85 17.52 26.24
N GLY A 181 -2.71 18.12 26.60
CA GLY A 181 -1.91 17.76 27.79
C GLY A 181 -1.18 16.42 27.66
N ALA A 182 -1.21 15.79 26.48
CA ALA A 182 -0.53 14.53 26.23
C ALA A 182 0.97 14.77 25.98
N GLU A 183 1.79 13.80 26.39
CA GLU A 183 3.21 13.74 26.05
C GLU A 183 3.37 13.33 24.58
N ILE A 184 4.16 14.10 23.84
CA ILE A 184 4.48 13.88 22.43
C ILE A 184 5.89 13.33 22.34
N GLU A 185 6.00 12.02 22.21
CA GLU A 185 7.27 11.30 22.25
C GLU A 185 7.64 10.66 20.89
N THR A 186 6.65 10.38 20.05
CA THR A 186 6.87 9.75 18.73
C THR A 186 6.58 10.71 17.59
N ILE A 187 7.09 10.38 16.41
CA ILE A 187 6.82 11.14 15.18
C ILE A 187 5.31 11.19 14.91
N GLY A 188 4.61 10.07 15.11
CA GLY A 188 3.17 9.99 14.90
C GLY A 188 2.36 10.83 15.89
N ASP A 189 2.79 10.93 17.15
CA ASP A 189 2.10 11.74 18.17
C ASP A 189 2.18 13.24 17.87
N LYS A 190 3.18 13.66 17.08
CA LYS A 190 3.39 15.07 16.69
C LYS A 190 2.30 15.57 15.75
N TRP A 191 1.65 14.68 14.99
CA TRP A 191 0.67 14.98 13.96
C TRP A 191 -0.75 14.58 14.33
#